data_e146eea057b6b17c6d622f71309c3788
#
_entry.id   e146eea057b6b17c6d622f71309c3788
#
_cell.length_a   1.000
_cell.length_b   1.000
_cell.length_c   1.000
_cell.angle_alpha   90.00
_cell.angle_beta   90.00
_cell.angle_gamma   90.00
#
_symmetry.space_group_name_H-M   'P 1'
#
loop_
_entity.id
_entity.type
_entity.pdbx_description
1 polymer ?
#
loop_
_entity_poly.entity_id
_entity_poly.type
_entity_poly.pdbx_seq_one_letter_code
_entity_poly.pdbx_strand_id
1 'polypeptide(L)'
;MCIRDSPQAFVIPMSAEMTISQWHVPVDDTHCYWFAIFTSFTGPVDKQQMRDQRLALYELPAYTSRKNKRNNYGFSVEEQLTETYTGMGNDINVHDQWAVESQGPIQDRTREHLGTTDKGIIAYRRMLVKAIESTIAGERAPMVIDAVQASTFAGPPSIDGIGETGNTEGYWQSADRERRIKSDWASARLQG
;
A
#
# COMPACT_ATOMS: atom_id res chain seq x y z
N MET A 1 -3.06 7.15 -3.35
CA MET A 1 -3.60 5.90 -2.77
C MET A 1 -4.96 5.63 -3.42
N CYS A 2 -5.12 4.56 -4.13
CA CYS A 2 -6.37 4.24 -4.81
C CYS A 2 -7.18 3.23 -4.00
N ILE A 3 -8.40 3.60 -3.66
CA ILE A 3 -9.25 2.92 -2.68
C ILE A 3 -10.19 1.91 -3.37
N ARG A 4 -10.03 1.67 -4.69
CA ARG A 4 -11.05 0.97 -5.48
C ARG A 4 -11.01 -0.56 -5.43
N ASP A 5 -9.87 -1.18 -5.10
CA ASP A 5 -9.68 -2.59 -5.42
C ASP A 5 -9.98 -3.56 -4.28
N SER A 6 -9.89 -3.10 -3.06
CA SER A 6 -10.17 -3.92 -1.88
C SER A 6 -10.18 -3.03 -0.64
N PRO A 7 -10.99 -3.31 0.35
CA PRO A 7 -10.99 -2.54 1.59
C PRO A 7 -9.68 -2.65 2.39
N GLN A 8 -8.82 -3.60 2.04
CA GLN A 8 -7.54 -3.82 2.72
C GLN A 8 -6.32 -3.82 1.78
N ALA A 9 -6.49 -3.37 0.53
CA ALA A 9 -5.40 -3.33 -0.44
C ALA A 9 -5.07 -1.92 -0.91
N PHE A 10 -3.79 -1.66 -1.15
CA PHE A 10 -3.32 -0.45 -1.82
C PHE A 10 -2.14 -0.74 -2.74
N VAL A 11 -2.00 0.12 -3.73
CA VAL A 11 -0.87 0.11 -4.65
C VAL A 11 -0.03 1.34 -4.39
N ILE A 12 1.24 1.13 -4.09
CA ILE A 12 2.21 2.17 -3.77
C ILE A 12 3.23 2.23 -4.90
N PRO A 13 3.55 3.41 -5.45
CA PRO A 13 4.66 3.54 -6.39
C PRO A 13 5.98 3.41 -5.61
N MET A 14 6.87 2.57 -6.11
CA MET A 14 8.25 2.48 -5.61
C MET A 14 9.20 3.31 -6.48
N SER A 15 8.82 3.47 -7.73
CA SER A 15 9.46 4.32 -8.73
C SER A 15 8.48 4.53 -9.90
N ALA A 16 8.89 5.27 -10.92
CA ALA A 16 8.12 5.37 -12.17
C ALA A 16 7.87 4.01 -12.83
N GLU A 17 8.72 3.02 -12.58
CA GLU A 17 8.71 1.71 -13.23
C GLU A 17 8.20 0.56 -12.36
N MET A 18 8.20 0.73 -11.04
CA MET A 18 7.83 -0.32 -10.10
C MET A 18 6.73 0.10 -9.15
N THR A 19 5.87 -0.86 -8.83
CA THR A 19 4.85 -0.71 -7.79
C THR A 19 4.90 -1.89 -6.82
N ILE A 20 4.44 -1.64 -5.59
CA ILE A 20 4.12 -2.68 -4.63
C ILE A 20 2.62 -2.66 -4.37
N SER A 21 1.97 -3.80 -4.54
CA SER A 21 0.58 -4.01 -4.12
C SER A 21 0.59 -4.70 -2.77
N GLN A 22 -0.10 -4.13 -1.80
CA GLN A 22 -0.11 -4.62 -0.42
C GLN A 22 -1.53 -4.96 0.02
N TRP A 23 -1.68 -6.10 0.70
CA TRP A 23 -2.91 -6.52 1.37
C TRP A 23 -2.66 -6.66 2.86
N HIS A 24 -3.44 -5.96 3.67
CA HIS A 24 -3.45 -6.09 5.12
C HIS A 24 -4.63 -6.96 5.51
N VAL A 25 -4.38 -8.25 5.64
CA VAL A 25 -5.41 -9.26 5.92
C VAL A 25 -5.56 -9.42 7.42
N PRO A 26 -6.68 -9.00 8.04
CA PRO A 26 -6.86 -9.09 9.48
C PRO A 26 -6.88 -10.55 9.95
N VAL A 27 -6.18 -10.80 11.05
CA VAL A 27 -6.16 -12.08 11.77
C VAL A 27 -7.06 -11.99 12.99
N ASP A 28 -6.93 -10.90 13.73
CA ASP A 28 -7.73 -10.54 14.90
C ASP A 28 -7.83 -9.00 15.04
N ASP A 29 -8.35 -8.50 16.14
CA ASP A 29 -8.56 -7.05 16.35
C ASP A 29 -7.25 -6.25 16.43
N THR A 30 -6.10 -6.91 16.64
CA THR A 30 -4.81 -6.27 16.86
C THR A 30 -3.72 -6.72 15.91
N HIS A 31 -3.97 -7.73 15.07
CA HIS A 31 -2.98 -8.30 14.16
C HIS A 31 -3.51 -8.45 12.75
N CYS A 32 -2.64 -8.26 11.78
CA CYS A 32 -2.90 -8.58 10.38
C CYS A 32 -1.67 -9.26 9.75
N TYR A 33 -1.92 -10.11 8.75
CA TYR A 33 -0.89 -10.50 7.81
C TYR A 33 -0.78 -9.45 6.71
N TRP A 34 0.44 -9.14 6.39
CA TRP A 34 0.77 -8.25 5.30
C TRP A 34 1.34 -9.04 4.12
N PHE A 35 0.59 -9.10 3.04
CA PHE A 35 1.04 -9.70 1.78
C PHE A 35 1.45 -8.60 0.80
N ALA A 36 2.54 -8.81 0.08
CA ALA A 36 3.05 -7.84 -0.87
C ALA A 36 3.44 -8.50 -2.19
N ILE A 37 3.08 -7.86 -3.31
CA ILE A 37 3.48 -8.24 -4.66
C ILE A 37 4.24 -7.07 -5.28
N PHE A 38 5.49 -7.31 -5.65
CA PHE A 38 6.30 -6.36 -6.40
C PHE A 38 6.03 -6.53 -7.89
N THR A 39 5.70 -5.44 -8.58
CA THR A 39 5.38 -5.42 -10.01
C THR A 39 6.31 -4.45 -10.71
N SER A 40 7.01 -4.94 -11.75
CA SER A 40 7.82 -4.12 -12.64
C SER A 40 7.15 -3.98 -14.01
N PHE A 41 7.21 -2.78 -14.58
CA PHE A 41 6.72 -2.48 -15.93
C PHE A 41 7.81 -2.50 -17.00
N THR A 42 9.10 -2.63 -16.62
CA THR A 42 10.21 -2.57 -17.55
C THR A 42 10.91 -3.92 -17.71
N GLY A 43 11.33 -4.54 -16.63
CA GLY A 43 12.07 -5.78 -16.66
C GLY A 43 11.65 -6.74 -15.55
N PRO A 44 12.21 -7.95 -15.52
CA PRO A 44 11.90 -8.90 -14.47
C PRO A 44 12.34 -8.40 -13.10
N VAL A 45 11.51 -8.62 -12.08
CA VAL A 45 11.87 -8.34 -10.68
C VAL A 45 12.94 -9.36 -10.25
N ASP A 46 14.04 -8.88 -9.66
CA ASP A 46 15.02 -9.75 -9.01
C ASP A 46 14.41 -10.35 -7.73
N LYS A 47 13.87 -11.56 -7.90
CA LYS A 47 13.16 -12.27 -6.82
C LYS A 47 14.07 -12.63 -5.65
N GLN A 48 15.34 -12.89 -5.91
CA GLN A 48 16.28 -13.26 -4.85
C GLN A 48 16.62 -12.04 -4.01
N GLN A 49 16.97 -10.94 -4.66
CA GLN A 49 17.23 -9.67 -3.96
C GLN A 49 16.03 -9.23 -3.11
N MET A 50 14.81 -9.28 -3.66
CA MET A 50 13.60 -8.93 -2.90
C MET A 50 13.38 -9.85 -1.70
N ARG A 51 13.63 -11.16 -1.86
CA ARG A 51 13.52 -12.12 -0.77
C ARG A 51 14.55 -11.85 0.33
N ASP A 52 15.79 -11.63 -0.04
CA ASP A 52 16.88 -11.37 0.91
C ASP A 52 16.64 -10.10 1.71
N GLN A 53 16.18 -9.03 1.06
CA GLN A 53 15.79 -7.79 1.73
C GLN A 53 14.66 -8.01 2.75
N ARG A 54 13.64 -8.82 2.41
CA ARG A 54 12.54 -9.12 3.33
C ARG A 54 13.00 -10.00 4.49
N LEU A 55 13.78 -11.04 4.23
CA LEU A 55 14.30 -11.93 5.26
C LEU A 55 15.29 -11.26 6.22
N ALA A 56 15.94 -10.19 5.78
CA ALA A 56 16.76 -9.36 6.67
C ALA A 56 15.95 -8.66 7.77
N LEU A 57 14.66 -8.38 7.49
CA LEU A 57 13.76 -7.64 8.38
C LEU A 57 12.87 -8.53 9.24
N TYR A 58 12.69 -9.81 8.87
CA TYR A 58 11.72 -10.69 9.52
C TYR A 58 12.35 -12.00 9.98
N GLU A 59 11.81 -12.58 11.04
CA GLU A 59 12.17 -13.89 11.57
C GLU A 59 11.14 -14.94 11.15
N LEU A 60 11.64 -16.02 10.52
CA LEU A 60 10.82 -17.16 10.14
C LEU A 60 10.67 -18.14 11.33
N PRO A 61 9.61 -18.95 11.37
CA PRO A 61 8.53 -19.07 10.37
C PRO A 61 7.38 -18.09 10.54
N ALA A 62 7.32 -17.33 11.64
CA ALA A 62 6.18 -16.50 11.98
C ALA A 62 6.19 -15.12 11.28
N TYR A 63 7.23 -14.79 10.53
CA TYR A 63 7.44 -13.46 9.93
C TYR A 63 7.42 -12.31 10.94
N THR A 64 7.92 -12.57 12.15
CA THR A 64 8.01 -11.55 13.20
C THR A 64 9.02 -10.47 12.81
N SER A 65 8.64 -9.22 12.89
CA SER A 65 9.55 -8.11 12.60
C SER A 65 10.70 -8.05 13.60
N ARG A 66 11.95 -7.96 13.10
CA ARG A 66 13.15 -7.75 13.90
C ARG A 66 13.20 -6.37 14.52
N LYS A 67 12.73 -5.35 13.79
CA LYS A 67 12.55 -3.99 14.28
C LYS A 67 11.10 -3.84 14.74
N ASN A 68 10.88 -3.68 16.04
CA ASN A 68 9.55 -3.66 16.64
C ASN A 68 9.54 -2.79 17.91
N LYS A 69 8.40 -2.67 18.55
CA LYS A 69 8.23 -1.85 19.75
C LYS A 69 9.20 -2.18 20.89
N ARG A 70 9.62 -3.46 21.05
CA ARG A 70 10.53 -3.89 22.14
C ARG A 70 11.93 -3.32 22.01
N ASN A 71 12.39 -3.05 20.79
CA ASN A 71 13.70 -2.46 20.52
C ASN A 71 13.59 -1.05 19.92
N ASN A 72 12.47 -0.37 20.18
CA ASN A 72 12.17 0.96 19.66
C ASN A 72 12.36 1.06 18.14
N TYR A 73 11.99 -0.02 17.39
CA TYR A 73 12.13 -0.12 15.93
C TYR A 73 13.56 0.07 15.42
N GLY A 74 14.54 -0.16 16.28
CA GLY A 74 15.96 0.09 15.96
C GLY A 74 16.31 1.56 15.80
N PHE A 75 15.55 2.45 16.40
CA PHE A 75 15.80 3.90 16.32
C PHE A 75 17.16 4.28 16.93
N SER A 76 17.90 5.10 16.19
CA SER A 76 19.17 5.70 16.58
C SER A 76 19.16 7.20 16.29
N VAL A 77 19.45 7.99 17.32
CA VAL A 77 19.60 9.45 17.16
C VAL A 77 20.80 9.78 16.25
N GLU A 78 21.88 9.02 16.37
CA GLU A 78 23.06 9.21 15.52
C GLU A 78 22.73 8.98 14.05
N GLU A 79 22.05 7.87 13.73
CA GLU A 79 21.59 7.58 12.38
C GLU A 79 20.64 8.68 11.85
N GLN A 80 19.71 9.17 12.71
CA GLN A 80 18.78 10.24 12.32
C GLN A 80 19.50 11.53 11.97
N LEU A 81 20.60 11.83 12.62
CA LEU A 81 21.37 13.06 12.39
C LEU A 81 22.33 12.97 11.20
N THR A 82 22.73 11.75 10.81
CA THR A 82 23.87 11.56 9.86
C THR A 82 23.50 10.77 8.60
N GLU A 83 22.49 9.89 8.65
CA GLU A 83 22.27 8.93 7.58
C GLU A 83 20.82 8.91 7.04
N THR A 84 19.85 8.67 7.92
CA THR A 84 18.45 8.54 7.51
C THR A 84 17.55 9.53 8.23
N TYR A 85 16.54 10.04 7.53
CA TYR A 85 15.59 11.01 8.10
C TYR A 85 14.87 10.49 9.36
N THR A 86 14.61 9.18 9.44
CA THR A 86 13.85 8.59 10.55
C THR A 86 14.71 8.03 11.66
N GLY A 87 16.00 7.74 11.41
CA GLY A 87 16.85 7.01 12.35
C GLY A 87 16.46 5.55 12.56
N MET A 88 15.66 4.98 11.66
CA MET A 88 15.17 3.59 11.72
C MET A 88 15.55 2.77 10.48
N GLY A 89 16.56 3.22 9.73
CA GLY A 89 16.97 2.65 8.44
C GLY A 89 16.13 3.15 7.28
N ASN A 90 16.37 2.58 6.10
CA ASN A 90 15.76 3.02 4.85
C ASN A 90 14.49 2.24 4.47
N ASP A 91 14.08 1.23 5.25
CA ASP A 91 12.90 0.46 4.91
C ASP A 91 11.62 1.16 5.36
N ILE A 92 10.82 1.57 4.38
CA ILE A 92 9.56 2.29 4.62
C ILE A 92 8.57 1.50 5.46
N ASN A 93 8.59 0.16 5.39
CA ASN A 93 7.67 -0.67 6.14
C ASN A 93 7.96 -0.64 7.65
N VAL A 94 9.21 -0.43 8.05
CA VAL A 94 9.58 -0.22 9.46
C VAL A 94 9.01 1.11 9.95
N HIS A 95 9.05 2.15 9.11
CA HIS A 95 8.49 3.46 9.43
C HIS A 95 6.97 3.40 9.55
N ASP A 96 6.30 2.70 8.63
CA ASP A 96 4.86 2.49 8.65
C ASP A 96 4.43 1.68 9.88
N GLN A 97 5.17 0.62 10.20
CA GLN A 97 4.94 -0.21 11.39
C GLN A 97 5.03 0.64 12.66
N TRP A 98 6.07 1.45 12.80
CA TRP A 98 6.21 2.38 13.92
C TRP A 98 5.03 3.35 14.00
N ALA A 99 4.65 3.97 12.89
CA ALA A 99 3.56 4.94 12.85
C ALA A 99 2.21 4.32 13.25
N VAL A 100 1.92 3.10 12.80
CA VAL A 100 0.68 2.38 13.11
C VAL A 100 0.69 1.87 14.57
N GLU A 101 1.74 1.19 14.98
CA GLU A 101 1.82 0.57 16.31
C GLU A 101 1.95 1.59 17.45
N SER A 102 2.49 2.79 17.17
CA SER A 102 2.60 3.87 18.15
C SER A 102 1.24 4.45 18.57
N GLN A 103 0.20 4.24 17.77
CA GLN A 103 -1.17 4.65 18.09
C GLN A 103 -1.87 3.73 19.10
N GLY A 104 -1.22 2.64 19.47
CA GLY A 104 -1.76 1.61 20.38
C GLY A 104 -2.45 0.47 19.63
N PRO A 105 -2.83 -0.61 20.35
CA PRO A 105 -3.43 -1.79 19.74
C PRO A 105 -4.75 -1.49 19.02
N ILE A 106 -5.55 -0.59 19.59
CA ILE A 106 -6.80 -0.10 18.99
C ILE A 106 -6.77 1.43 19.11
N GLN A 107 -6.81 2.09 17.97
CA GLN A 107 -6.80 3.54 17.93
C GLN A 107 -8.11 4.13 18.49
N ASP A 108 -7.98 5.06 19.41
CA ASP A 108 -9.11 5.86 19.89
C ASP A 108 -9.46 6.95 18.86
N ARG A 109 -10.46 6.66 18.03
CA ARG A 109 -10.90 7.56 16.97
C ARG A 109 -11.61 8.83 17.48
N THR A 110 -11.98 8.89 18.75
CA THR A 110 -12.57 10.10 19.34
C THR A 110 -11.52 11.22 19.49
N ARG A 111 -10.25 10.86 19.46
CA ARG A 111 -9.09 11.78 19.55
C ARG A 111 -8.49 12.12 18.18
N GLU A 112 -9.11 11.68 17.11
CA GLU A 112 -8.62 11.88 15.75
C GLU A 112 -9.06 13.23 15.21
N HIS A 113 -8.16 13.93 14.54
CA HIS A 113 -8.40 15.24 13.93
C HIS A 113 -8.13 15.19 12.43
N LEU A 114 -9.13 14.78 11.66
CA LEU A 114 -9.03 14.68 10.21
C LEU A 114 -9.16 16.06 9.56
N GLY A 115 -8.25 16.37 8.65
CA GLY A 115 -8.22 17.61 7.88
C GLY A 115 -8.75 17.47 6.45
N THR A 116 -8.60 18.53 5.67
CA THR A 116 -9.01 18.58 4.26
C THR A 116 -8.24 17.60 3.38
N THR A 117 -7.01 17.27 3.73
CA THR A 117 -6.16 16.29 3.05
C THR A 117 -6.63 14.85 3.26
N ASP A 118 -7.44 14.59 4.29
CA ASP A 118 -7.92 13.26 4.67
C ASP A 118 -9.25 12.87 4.02
N LYS A 119 -9.71 13.63 3.03
CA LYS A 119 -10.98 13.35 2.32
C LYS A 119 -11.05 11.92 1.77
N GLY A 120 -9.94 11.38 1.28
CA GLY A 120 -9.84 10.01 0.81
C GLY A 120 -10.06 9.00 1.93
N ILE A 121 -9.48 9.23 3.10
CA ILE A 121 -9.63 8.38 4.29
C ILE A 121 -11.08 8.42 4.80
N ILE A 122 -11.68 9.60 4.83
CA ILE A 122 -13.09 9.78 5.24
C ILE A 122 -14.03 9.00 4.30
N ALA A 123 -13.82 9.12 2.99
CA ALA A 123 -14.61 8.40 1.99
C ALA A 123 -14.43 6.88 2.11
N TYR A 124 -13.20 6.42 2.31
CA TYR A 124 -12.88 5.01 2.53
C TYR A 124 -13.59 4.45 3.76
N ARG A 125 -13.54 5.14 4.89
CA ARG A 125 -14.22 4.69 6.13
C ARG A 125 -15.73 4.61 5.98
N ARG A 126 -16.35 5.60 5.31
CA ARG A 126 -17.79 5.55 4.99
C ARG A 126 -18.15 4.34 4.12
N MET A 127 -17.30 4.03 3.15
CA MET A 127 -17.49 2.85 2.29
C MET A 127 -17.38 1.55 3.08
N LEU A 128 -16.44 1.44 4.03
CA LEU A 128 -16.31 0.27 4.92
C LEU A 128 -17.54 0.09 5.82
N VAL A 129 -18.01 1.18 6.44
CA VAL A 129 -19.22 1.12 7.28
C VAL A 129 -20.42 0.61 6.47
N LYS A 130 -20.62 1.18 5.27
CA LYS A 130 -21.70 0.73 4.37
C LYS A 130 -21.53 -0.74 3.95
N ALA A 131 -20.31 -1.21 3.72
CA ALA A 131 -20.06 -2.61 3.38
C ALA A 131 -20.39 -3.55 4.55
N ILE A 132 -20.07 -3.15 5.77
CA ILE A 132 -20.43 -3.89 7.00
C ILE A 132 -21.95 -3.95 7.16
N GLU A 133 -22.64 -2.82 7.03
CA GLU A 133 -24.11 -2.75 7.12
C GLU A 133 -24.78 -3.65 6.08
N SER A 134 -24.35 -3.60 4.81
CA SER A 134 -24.86 -4.48 3.75
C SER A 134 -24.65 -5.97 4.09
N THR A 135 -23.46 -6.31 4.60
CA THR A 135 -23.15 -7.70 4.98
C THR A 135 -24.01 -8.18 6.13
N ILE A 136 -24.23 -7.34 7.14
CA ILE A 136 -25.13 -7.65 8.27
C ILE A 136 -26.58 -7.85 7.79
N ALA A 137 -27.02 -7.05 6.80
CA ALA A 137 -28.34 -7.18 6.19
C ALA A 137 -28.49 -8.41 5.25
N GLY A 138 -27.42 -9.19 5.06
CA GLY A 138 -27.39 -10.31 4.12
C GLY A 138 -27.29 -9.89 2.66
N GLU A 139 -26.98 -8.63 2.39
CA GLU A 139 -26.79 -8.08 1.06
C GLU A 139 -25.32 -8.20 0.61
N ARG A 140 -25.10 -8.12 -0.69
CA ARG A 140 -23.75 -8.09 -1.27
C ARG A 140 -23.09 -6.76 -0.92
N ALA A 141 -21.89 -6.82 -0.37
CA ALA A 141 -21.10 -5.60 -0.10
C ALA A 141 -20.80 -4.84 -1.41
N PRO A 142 -20.84 -3.49 -1.41
CA PRO A 142 -20.73 -2.68 -2.64
C PRO A 142 -19.44 -2.89 -3.45
N MET A 143 -18.40 -3.41 -2.81
CA MET A 143 -17.08 -3.62 -3.44
C MET A 143 -16.84 -5.06 -3.91
N VAL A 144 -17.79 -5.96 -3.67
CA VAL A 144 -17.71 -7.34 -4.18
C VAL A 144 -18.13 -7.33 -5.62
N ILE A 145 -17.20 -7.58 -6.53
CA ILE A 145 -17.44 -7.70 -7.97
C ILE A 145 -17.50 -9.16 -8.40
N ASP A 146 -18.21 -9.45 -9.48
CA ASP A 146 -18.24 -10.78 -10.08
C ASP A 146 -17.02 -11.08 -10.95
N ALA A 147 -16.89 -12.32 -11.41
CA ALA A 147 -15.74 -12.75 -12.22
C ALA A 147 -15.62 -11.99 -13.56
N VAL A 148 -16.76 -11.60 -14.15
CA VAL A 148 -16.77 -10.85 -15.42
C VAL A 148 -16.28 -9.42 -15.18
N GLN A 149 -16.80 -8.75 -14.15
CA GLN A 149 -16.34 -7.43 -13.74
C GLN A 149 -14.85 -7.45 -13.36
N ALA A 150 -14.41 -8.50 -12.63
CA ALA A 150 -13.01 -8.66 -12.23
C ALA A 150 -12.08 -8.82 -13.43
N SER A 151 -12.50 -9.52 -14.50
CA SER A 151 -11.68 -9.73 -15.71
C SER A 151 -11.39 -8.44 -16.48
N THR A 152 -12.30 -7.45 -16.40
CA THR A 152 -12.18 -6.14 -17.06
C THR A 152 -11.72 -5.04 -16.12
N PHE A 153 -11.58 -5.34 -14.84
CA PHE A 153 -11.21 -4.34 -13.84
C PHE A 153 -9.76 -3.90 -14.02
N ALA A 154 -9.58 -2.64 -14.35
CA ALA A 154 -8.26 -2.02 -14.37
C ALA A 154 -7.89 -1.60 -12.94
N GLY A 155 -6.82 -2.19 -12.39
CA GLY A 155 -6.29 -1.77 -11.10
C GLY A 155 -5.94 -0.28 -11.08
N PRO A 156 -5.81 0.30 -9.88
CA PRO A 156 -5.49 1.71 -9.74
C PRO A 156 -4.11 2.01 -10.31
N PRO A 157 -3.95 3.10 -11.06
CA PRO A 157 -2.64 3.59 -11.42
C PRO A 157 -1.95 4.15 -10.17
N SER A 158 -0.67 3.87 -10.06
CA SER A 158 0.19 4.41 -9.01
C SER A 158 1.51 4.81 -9.63
N ILE A 159 1.78 6.11 -9.68
CA ILE A 159 2.93 6.70 -10.35
C ILE A 159 3.72 7.53 -9.35
N ASP A 160 5.03 7.37 -9.38
CA ASP A 160 5.99 8.27 -8.77
C ASP A 160 6.60 9.17 -9.85
N GLY A 161 6.54 10.49 -9.65
CA GLY A 161 7.08 11.45 -10.59
C GLY A 161 6.72 12.89 -10.27
N ILE A 162 7.33 13.80 -11.01
CA ILE A 162 7.13 15.25 -10.90
C ILE A 162 6.37 15.73 -12.14
N GLY A 163 5.14 16.16 -11.95
CA GLY A 163 4.32 16.74 -12.99
C GLY A 163 4.41 18.27 -13.03
N GLU A 164 4.01 18.84 -14.15
CA GLU A 164 3.88 20.30 -14.30
C GLU A 164 2.78 20.87 -13.40
N THR A 165 3.02 22.07 -12.88
CA THR A 165 2.03 22.77 -12.06
C THR A 165 0.75 23.02 -12.88
N GLY A 166 -0.38 22.61 -12.34
CA GLY A 166 -1.69 22.77 -12.98
C GLY A 166 -2.13 21.64 -13.92
N ASN A 167 -1.25 20.66 -14.21
CA ASN A 167 -1.58 19.49 -15.04
C ASN A 167 -1.38 18.15 -14.30
N THR A 168 -1.70 18.09 -13.03
CA THR A 168 -1.47 16.89 -12.22
C THR A 168 -2.24 15.68 -12.73
N GLU A 169 -3.51 15.88 -13.13
CA GLU A 169 -4.37 14.79 -13.62
C GLU A 169 -3.90 14.26 -14.98
N GLY A 170 -3.57 15.12 -15.92
CA GLY A 170 -3.04 14.72 -17.23
C GLY A 170 -1.69 14.02 -17.11
N TYR A 171 -0.84 14.48 -16.20
CA TYR A 171 0.48 13.89 -16.00
C TYR A 171 0.44 12.42 -15.58
N TRP A 172 -0.27 12.08 -14.49
CA TRP A 172 -0.27 10.71 -14.00
C TRP A 172 -0.95 9.74 -14.98
N GLN A 173 -1.97 10.19 -15.71
CA GLN A 173 -2.64 9.39 -16.75
C GLN A 173 -1.70 9.08 -17.90
N SER A 174 -0.95 10.07 -18.38
CA SER A 174 0.03 9.90 -19.46
C SER A 174 1.17 8.97 -19.02
N ALA A 175 1.73 9.20 -17.86
CA ALA A 175 2.84 8.42 -17.35
C ALA A 175 2.46 6.95 -17.10
N ASP A 176 1.25 6.67 -16.56
CA ASP A 176 0.78 5.29 -16.41
C ASP A 176 0.55 4.62 -17.76
N ARG A 177 -0.02 5.33 -18.73
CA ARG A 177 -0.22 4.82 -20.09
C ARG A 177 1.10 4.50 -20.78
N GLU A 178 2.07 5.41 -20.71
CA GLU A 178 3.38 5.22 -21.32
C GLU A 178 4.13 4.01 -20.77
N ARG A 179 4.18 3.83 -19.45
CA ARG A 179 4.85 2.66 -18.85
C ARG A 179 4.15 1.36 -19.21
N ARG A 180 2.80 1.35 -19.32
CA ARG A 180 2.04 0.16 -19.74
C ARG A 180 2.28 -0.20 -21.19
N ILE A 181 2.39 0.78 -22.09
CA ILE A 181 2.73 0.55 -23.51
C ILE A 181 4.12 -0.10 -23.64
N LYS A 182 5.08 0.33 -22.82
CA LYS A 182 6.45 -0.19 -22.81
C LYS A 182 6.58 -1.56 -22.16
N SER A 183 5.56 -2.03 -21.45
CA SER A 183 5.58 -3.26 -20.69
C SER A 183 5.06 -4.44 -21.50
N ASP A 184 5.83 -5.52 -21.58
CA ASP A 184 5.47 -6.74 -22.33
C ASP A 184 4.17 -7.38 -21.82
N TRP A 185 3.94 -7.35 -20.50
CA TRP A 185 2.76 -7.99 -19.89
C TRP A 185 1.55 -7.05 -19.78
N ALA A 186 1.77 -5.74 -19.69
CA ALA A 186 0.68 -4.76 -19.51
C ALA A 186 0.15 -4.21 -20.85
N SER A 187 0.97 -4.20 -21.89
CA SER A 187 0.58 -3.73 -23.23
C SER A 187 -0.53 -4.56 -23.86
N ALA A 188 -0.54 -5.87 -23.62
CA ALA A 188 -1.58 -6.77 -24.11
C ALA A 188 -3.00 -6.43 -23.61
N ARG A 189 -3.13 -5.77 -22.45
CA ARG A 189 -4.42 -5.36 -21.88
C ARG A 189 -4.91 -4.00 -22.40
N LEU A 190 -4.08 -3.24 -23.12
CA LEU A 190 -4.47 -1.95 -23.72
C LEU A 190 -5.09 -2.13 -25.12
N GLN A 191 -5.04 -3.35 -25.68
CA GLN A 191 -5.52 -3.66 -27.03
C GLN A 191 -6.89 -4.34 -27.03
N GLY A 192 -7.50 -4.59 -25.89
CA GLY A 192 -8.83 -5.16 -25.71
C GLY A 192 -9.78 -4.14 -25.06
#